data_cbbbf82b164fd4cdc7923a0e2338cef9
#
_entry.id   cbbbf82b164fd4cdc7923a0e2338cef9
#
_cell.length_a   1.000
_cell.length_b   1.000
_cell.length_c   1.000
_cell.angle_alpha   90.00
_cell.angle_beta   90.00
_cell.angle_gamma   90.00
#
_symmetry.space_group_name_H-M   'P 1'
#
loop_
_entity.id
_entity.type
_entity.pdbx_description
1 polymer ?
#
loop_
_entity_poly.entity_id
_entity_poly.type
_entity_poly.pdbx_seq_one_letter_code
_entity_poly.pdbx_strand_id
1 'polypeptide(L)'
;MTGCASRVESCPAANQTQPGAAYETLAEATYPEMAKYPDETAYMKKDGSFDDEGFSKVYDAWWADKRARRDIDIDRENVQSFVRASTGAMLGEECGKNFVYSPLNVYMALSMLAECTDGDSRAQILSLLRENRLEDVRAQAKALWNANYCADGAVTSVLASSVWLDDGVDYVRKTLDTLAQDYYASSFSGEMGSDSYNKALQSWLNEQTGGLLKDQASGLAFTPETVMALATTIYY
;
A
#
# COMPACT_ATOMS: atom_id res chain seq x y z
N MET A 1 4.86 21.39 -31.01
CA MET A 1 4.44 20.13 -30.37
C MET A 1 4.26 20.43 -28.89
N THR A 2 3.02 20.54 -28.44
CA THR A 2 2.63 21.02 -27.11
C THR A 2 2.57 19.80 -26.21
N GLY A 3 3.54 19.65 -25.29
CA GLY A 3 3.53 18.61 -24.28
C GLY A 3 2.53 18.97 -23.18
N CYS A 4 1.50 18.16 -22.99
CA CYS A 4 0.62 18.21 -21.84
C CYS A 4 1.40 17.69 -20.60
N ALA A 5 1.82 18.61 -19.74
CA ALA A 5 2.22 18.28 -18.40
C ALA A 5 0.93 18.05 -17.56
N SER A 6 0.61 16.81 -17.29
CA SER A 6 -0.46 16.46 -16.35
C SER A 6 0.02 16.79 -14.93
N ARG A 7 -0.59 17.81 -14.36
CA ARG A 7 -0.39 18.23 -12.98
C ARG A 7 -0.96 17.13 -12.08
N VAL A 8 -0.12 16.39 -11.41
CA VAL A 8 -0.54 15.51 -10.30
C VAL A 8 -0.82 16.43 -9.12
N GLU A 9 -2.09 16.68 -8.88
CA GLU A 9 -2.53 17.38 -7.67
C GLU A 9 -2.31 16.44 -6.49
N SER A 10 -1.66 16.99 -5.45
CA SER A 10 -1.52 16.35 -4.14
C SER A 10 -2.90 15.97 -3.60
N CYS A 11 -3.09 14.70 -3.21
CA CYS A 11 -4.29 14.25 -2.52
C CYS A 11 -4.57 15.15 -1.30
N PRO A 12 -5.75 15.75 -1.19
CA PRO A 12 -6.13 16.50 -0.01
C PRO A 12 -6.44 15.53 1.13
N ALA A 13 -5.88 15.79 2.30
CA ALA A 13 -6.32 15.20 3.55
C ALA A 13 -7.80 15.57 3.77
N ALA A 14 -8.69 14.60 3.67
CA ALA A 14 -10.11 14.81 3.86
C ALA A 14 -10.60 14.05 5.08
N ASN A 15 -10.58 14.73 6.22
CA ASN A 15 -11.43 14.37 7.35
C ASN A 15 -12.77 15.09 7.15
N GLN A 16 -13.74 14.49 6.45
CA GLN A 16 -15.12 14.97 6.39
C GLN A 16 -16.07 13.78 6.31
N THR A 17 -16.73 13.51 7.43
CA THR A 17 -17.97 12.72 7.45
C THR A 17 -19.01 13.50 6.64
N GLN A 18 -19.21 13.15 5.39
CA GLN A 18 -20.31 13.70 4.58
C GLN A 18 -21.61 13.01 5.01
N PRO A 19 -22.67 13.74 5.40
CA PRO A 19 -23.98 13.17 5.65
C PRO A 19 -24.53 12.58 4.35
N GLY A 20 -24.66 11.25 4.29
CA GLY A 20 -25.11 10.52 3.11
C GLY A 20 -24.02 9.68 2.42
N ALA A 21 -22.84 9.56 2.98
CA ALA A 21 -21.81 8.65 2.50
C ALA A 21 -22.27 7.19 2.70
N ALA A 22 -22.12 6.39 1.65
CA ALA A 22 -22.51 4.97 1.64
C ALA A 22 -21.57 4.07 2.49
N TYR A 23 -20.57 4.64 3.13
CA TYR A 23 -19.59 3.98 4.00
C TYR A 23 -18.93 5.01 4.92
N GLU A 24 -18.35 4.53 6.00
CA GLU A 24 -17.55 5.33 6.94
C GLU A 24 -16.06 5.00 6.81
N THR A 25 -15.20 6.03 6.83
CA THR A 25 -13.76 5.86 6.99
C THR A 25 -13.44 5.77 8.48
N LEU A 26 -13.03 4.59 8.93
CA LEU A 26 -12.73 4.34 10.33
C LEU A 26 -11.31 4.78 10.71
N ALA A 27 -10.35 4.54 9.84
CA ALA A 27 -8.97 4.99 9.99
C ALA A 27 -8.37 5.24 8.60
N GLU A 28 -7.53 6.26 8.47
CA GLU A 28 -6.90 6.62 7.22
C GLU A 28 -5.38 6.51 7.33
N ALA A 29 -4.76 5.85 6.35
CA ALA A 29 -3.32 5.75 6.23
C ALA A 29 -2.72 7.10 5.82
N THR A 30 -1.67 7.52 6.51
CA THR A 30 -0.90 8.71 6.14
C THR A 30 0.48 8.29 5.68
N TYR A 31 0.76 8.52 4.40
CA TYR A 31 2.05 8.18 3.83
C TYR A 31 3.10 9.25 4.18
N PRO A 32 4.36 8.84 4.43
CA PRO A 32 5.42 9.78 4.76
C PRO A 32 5.76 10.68 3.58
N GLU A 33 5.97 11.96 3.84
CA GLU A 33 6.50 12.88 2.83
C GLU A 33 7.92 12.48 2.46
N MET A 34 8.26 12.65 1.17
CA MET A 34 9.59 12.38 0.64
C MET A 34 10.19 13.64 0.02
N ALA A 35 11.51 13.75 0.08
CA ALA A 35 12.23 14.76 -0.69
C ALA A 35 11.92 14.57 -2.18
N LYS A 36 11.58 15.66 -2.87
CA LYS A 36 11.28 15.63 -4.30
C LYS A 36 12.55 15.58 -5.12
N TYR A 37 12.51 14.82 -6.22
CA TYR A 37 13.57 14.87 -7.22
C TYR A 37 13.73 16.31 -7.72
N PRO A 38 14.95 16.84 -7.77
CA PRO A 38 15.16 18.21 -8.17
C PRO A 38 14.79 18.42 -9.64
N ASP A 39 14.10 19.53 -9.92
CA ASP A 39 13.78 19.93 -11.28
C ASP A 39 15.03 20.38 -12.03
N GLU A 40 15.50 19.58 -12.96
CA GLU A 40 16.70 19.85 -13.76
C GLU A 40 16.59 21.17 -14.55
N THR A 41 15.39 21.54 -14.94
CA THR A 41 15.18 22.78 -15.72
C THR A 41 15.51 24.04 -14.91
N ALA A 42 15.40 23.99 -13.57
CA ALA A 42 15.76 25.09 -12.69
C ALA A 42 17.28 25.37 -12.65
N TYR A 43 18.09 24.42 -13.13
CA TYR A 43 19.57 24.51 -13.17
C TYR A 43 20.10 24.82 -14.57
N MET A 44 19.24 25.06 -15.55
CA MET A 44 19.64 25.55 -16.87
C MET A 44 19.93 27.04 -16.80
N LYS A 45 21.16 27.45 -17.13
CA LYS A 45 21.59 28.85 -17.18
C LYS A 45 21.04 29.54 -18.41
N LYS A 46 21.03 30.88 -18.40
CA LYS A 46 20.51 31.71 -19.51
C LYS A 46 21.30 31.53 -20.81
N ASP A 47 22.54 31.11 -20.74
CA ASP A 47 23.43 30.83 -21.89
C ASP A 47 23.25 29.38 -22.44
N GLY A 48 22.32 28.61 -21.87
CA GLY A 48 22.04 27.22 -22.25
C GLY A 48 22.96 26.19 -21.60
N SER A 49 23.93 26.60 -20.78
CA SER A 49 24.75 25.66 -19.99
C SER A 49 24.00 25.17 -18.74
N PHE A 50 24.42 24.03 -18.22
CA PHE A 50 23.85 23.46 -16.99
C PHE A 50 24.68 23.86 -15.76
N ASP A 51 24.03 24.04 -14.60
CA ASP A 51 24.68 24.34 -13.34
C ASP A 51 24.93 23.05 -12.54
N ASP A 52 25.98 22.32 -12.95
CA ASP A 52 26.34 21.03 -12.36
C ASP A 52 26.55 21.10 -10.84
N GLU A 53 27.22 22.16 -10.36
CA GLU A 53 27.50 22.31 -8.92
C GLU A 53 26.24 22.57 -8.11
N GLY A 54 25.38 23.45 -8.61
CA GLY A 54 24.10 23.75 -7.96
C GLY A 54 23.19 22.53 -7.93
N PHE A 55 23.08 21.80 -9.06
CA PHE A 55 22.28 20.59 -9.16
C PHE A 55 22.81 19.47 -8.28
N SER A 56 24.12 19.20 -8.28
CA SER A 56 24.71 18.14 -7.47
C SER A 56 24.39 18.26 -6.00
N LYS A 57 24.38 19.47 -5.44
CA LYS A 57 24.08 19.69 -4.02
C LYS A 57 22.67 19.24 -3.64
N VAL A 58 21.67 19.58 -4.48
CA VAL A 58 20.26 19.22 -4.22
C VAL A 58 20.00 17.75 -4.54
N TYR A 59 20.65 17.23 -5.56
CA TYR A 59 20.60 15.80 -5.91
C TYR A 59 21.19 14.93 -4.79
N ASP A 60 22.32 15.30 -4.23
CA ASP A 60 22.97 14.58 -3.13
C ASP A 60 22.07 14.57 -1.87
N ALA A 61 21.40 15.69 -1.58
CA ALA A 61 20.45 15.78 -0.46
C ALA A 61 19.23 14.88 -0.68
N TRP A 62 18.63 14.91 -1.87
CA TRP A 62 17.54 14.01 -2.25
C TRP A 62 17.96 12.54 -2.18
N TRP A 63 19.13 12.21 -2.72
CA TRP A 63 19.66 10.85 -2.71
C TRP A 63 19.96 10.34 -1.30
N ALA A 64 20.44 11.23 -0.41
CA ALA A 64 20.68 10.90 1.00
C ALA A 64 19.37 10.57 1.73
N ASP A 65 18.30 11.37 1.54
CA ASP A 65 16.96 11.08 2.09
C ASP A 65 16.44 9.73 1.57
N LYS A 66 16.51 9.50 0.28
CA LYS A 66 16.06 8.25 -0.36
C LYS A 66 16.82 7.02 0.16
N ARG A 67 18.12 7.15 0.38
CA ARG A 67 18.95 6.07 0.93
C ARG A 67 18.60 5.78 2.39
N ALA A 68 18.47 6.83 3.21
CA ALA A 68 18.13 6.68 4.63
C ALA A 68 16.80 5.96 4.84
N ARG A 69 15.81 6.18 3.95
CA ARG A 69 14.49 5.49 3.99
C ARG A 69 14.58 4.02 3.62
N ARG A 70 15.57 3.63 2.82
CA ARG A 70 15.80 2.24 2.37
C ARG A 70 16.77 1.46 3.27
N ASP A 71 17.53 2.16 4.11
CA ASP A 71 18.44 1.55 5.09
C ASP A 71 17.64 1.11 6.33
N ILE A 72 16.77 0.13 6.11
CA ILE A 72 15.86 -0.43 7.12
C ILE A 72 16.26 -1.89 7.33
N ASP A 73 16.26 -2.30 8.60
CA ASP A 73 16.53 -3.69 8.95
C ASP A 73 15.35 -4.57 8.54
N ILE A 74 15.58 -5.39 7.52
CA ILE A 74 14.65 -6.39 7.01
C ILE A 74 15.26 -7.76 7.27
N ASP A 75 14.54 -8.63 7.99
CA ASP A 75 14.91 -10.04 8.05
C ASP A 75 14.70 -10.70 6.68
N ARG A 76 15.76 -10.64 5.89
CA ARG A 76 15.75 -11.15 4.50
C ARG A 76 15.59 -12.66 4.44
N GLU A 77 16.04 -13.39 5.44
CA GLU A 77 15.97 -14.85 5.45
C GLU A 77 14.52 -15.31 5.65
N ASN A 78 13.80 -14.73 6.62
CA ASN A 78 12.39 -15.01 6.85
C ASN A 78 11.53 -14.64 5.65
N VAL A 79 11.73 -13.43 5.09
CA VAL A 79 11.01 -12.99 3.88
C VAL A 79 11.28 -13.90 2.69
N GLN A 80 12.53 -14.28 2.43
CA GLN A 80 12.86 -15.19 1.33
C GLN A 80 12.27 -16.58 1.54
N SER A 81 12.26 -17.08 2.76
CA SER A 81 11.65 -18.36 3.12
C SER A 81 10.15 -18.34 2.85
N PHE A 82 9.45 -17.27 3.28
CA PHE A 82 8.04 -17.05 2.96
C PHE A 82 7.80 -17.02 1.44
N VAL A 83 8.57 -16.19 0.70
CA VAL A 83 8.43 -16.07 -0.76
C VAL A 83 8.59 -17.41 -1.46
N ARG A 84 9.60 -18.20 -1.10
CA ARG A 84 9.82 -19.54 -1.70
C ARG A 84 8.65 -20.49 -1.44
N ALA A 85 8.20 -20.56 -0.18
CA ALA A 85 7.13 -21.45 0.24
C ALA A 85 5.79 -21.07 -0.42
N SER A 86 5.42 -19.78 -0.34
CA SER A 86 4.15 -19.28 -0.89
C SER A 86 4.12 -19.33 -2.42
N THR A 87 5.23 -19.01 -3.10
CA THR A 87 5.32 -19.14 -4.56
C THR A 87 5.15 -20.59 -4.99
N GLY A 88 5.79 -21.53 -4.30
CA GLY A 88 5.65 -22.97 -4.59
C GLY A 88 4.21 -23.44 -4.42
N ALA A 89 3.53 -23.01 -3.36
CA ALA A 89 2.13 -23.36 -3.10
C ALA A 89 1.17 -22.75 -4.14
N MET A 90 1.35 -21.47 -4.46
CA MET A 90 0.44 -20.74 -5.37
C MET A 90 0.62 -21.10 -6.84
N LEU A 91 1.85 -21.38 -7.29
CA LEU A 91 2.13 -21.68 -8.69
C LEU A 91 2.16 -23.19 -9.00
N GLY A 92 2.29 -24.05 -7.99
CA GLY A 92 2.42 -25.50 -8.17
C GLY A 92 1.18 -26.16 -8.75
N GLU A 93 -0.01 -25.61 -8.54
CA GLU A 93 -1.29 -26.16 -9.01
C GLU A 93 -1.71 -25.63 -10.40
N GLU A 94 -1.06 -24.56 -10.92
CA GLU A 94 -1.47 -23.86 -12.15
C GLU A 94 -0.59 -24.20 -13.37
N CYS A 95 -0.18 -25.46 -13.51
CA CYS A 95 0.65 -25.92 -14.63
C CYS A 95 0.00 -25.61 -15.98
N GLY A 96 0.72 -24.85 -16.83
CA GLY A 96 0.31 -24.58 -18.21
C GLY A 96 -0.60 -23.37 -18.42
N LYS A 97 -0.87 -22.59 -17.39
CA LYS A 97 -1.61 -21.31 -17.49
C LYS A 97 -0.72 -20.13 -17.14
N ASN A 98 -1.05 -18.96 -17.70
CA ASN A 98 -0.46 -17.70 -17.24
C ASN A 98 -1.04 -17.33 -15.89
N PHE A 99 -0.18 -17.13 -14.90
CA PHE A 99 -0.55 -16.77 -13.55
C PHE A 99 0.33 -15.60 -13.06
N VAL A 100 -0.28 -14.64 -12.37
CA VAL A 100 0.42 -13.53 -11.73
C VAL A 100 0.26 -13.65 -10.23
N TYR A 101 1.37 -13.65 -9.52
CA TYR A 101 1.40 -13.75 -8.06
C TYR A 101 2.36 -12.69 -7.49
N SER A 102 1.89 -11.92 -6.51
CA SER A 102 2.69 -10.97 -5.76
C SER A 102 2.89 -11.46 -4.32
N PRO A 103 4.03 -12.09 -4.00
CA PRO A 103 4.30 -12.52 -2.63
C PRO A 103 4.31 -11.36 -1.63
N LEU A 104 4.68 -10.15 -2.05
CA LEU A 104 4.68 -8.97 -1.20
C LEU A 104 3.26 -8.59 -0.77
N ASN A 105 2.29 -8.56 -1.71
CA ASN A 105 0.89 -8.27 -1.37
C ASN A 105 0.33 -9.32 -0.41
N VAL A 106 0.62 -10.60 -0.64
CA VAL A 106 0.16 -11.68 0.24
C VAL A 106 0.80 -11.58 1.63
N TYR A 107 2.11 -11.26 1.71
CA TYR A 107 2.79 -11.02 2.97
C TYR A 107 2.11 -9.89 3.75
N MET A 108 1.84 -8.75 3.11
CA MET A 108 1.18 -7.61 3.74
C MET A 108 -0.25 -7.94 4.19
N ALA A 109 -1.03 -8.63 3.37
CA ALA A 109 -2.39 -9.04 3.72
C ALA A 109 -2.40 -10.00 4.92
N LEU A 110 -1.52 -11.01 4.95
CA LEU A 110 -1.38 -11.93 6.08
C LEU A 110 -0.89 -11.21 7.34
N SER A 111 0.02 -10.24 7.21
CA SER A 111 0.50 -9.44 8.33
C SER A 111 -0.62 -8.60 8.96
N MET A 112 -1.46 -7.97 8.15
CA MET A 112 -2.66 -7.26 8.63
C MET A 112 -3.68 -8.23 9.25
N LEU A 113 -3.86 -9.42 8.66
CA LEU A 113 -4.75 -10.44 9.22
C LEU A 113 -4.27 -10.91 10.60
N ALA A 114 -2.95 -11.01 10.83
CA ALA A 114 -2.39 -11.34 12.13
C ALA A 114 -2.76 -10.30 13.21
N GLU A 115 -2.87 -9.02 12.87
CA GLU A 115 -3.36 -7.97 13.79
C GLU A 115 -4.86 -8.13 14.11
N CYS A 116 -5.64 -8.62 13.17
CA CYS A 116 -7.09 -8.79 13.30
C CYS A 116 -7.50 -10.13 13.95
N THR A 117 -6.56 -11.02 14.24
CA THR A 117 -6.83 -12.35 14.80
C THR A 117 -6.21 -12.53 16.17
N ASP A 118 -6.55 -13.62 16.87
CA ASP A 118 -5.97 -14.00 18.15
C ASP A 118 -5.82 -15.54 18.29
N GLY A 119 -5.17 -16.00 19.37
CA GLY A 119 -5.04 -17.40 19.71
C GLY A 119 -4.38 -18.23 18.60
N ASP A 120 -4.95 -19.41 18.34
CA ASP A 120 -4.41 -20.38 17.38
C ASP A 120 -4.38 -19.85 15.94
N SER A 121 -5.37 -19.05 15.53
CA SER A 121 -5.41 -18.45 14.20
C SER A 121 -4.23 -17.51 13.98
N ARG A 122 -3.95 -16.64 14.95
CA ARG A 122 -2.75 -15.78 14.91
C ARG A 122 -1.47 -16.62 14.86
N ALA A 123 -1.35 -17.64 15.71
CA ALA A 123 -0.16 -18.49 15.74
C ALA A 123 0.12 -19.17 14.40
N GLN A 124 -0.94 -19.62 13.69
CA GLN A 124 -0.80 -20.20 12.36
C GLN A 124 -0.31 -19.17 11.33
N ILE A 125 -0.85 -17.94 11.38
CA ILE A 125 -0.43 -16.86 10.47
C ILE A 125 1.04 -16.48 10.72
N LEU A 126 1.43 -16.31 11.98
CA LEU A 126 2.83 -16.02 12.36
C LEU A 126 3.77 -17.11 11.81
N SER A 127 3.40 -18.39 11.97
CA SER A 127 4.17 -19.51 11.41
C SER A 127 4.31 -19.43 9.89
N LEU A 128 3.25 -19.05 9.16
CA LEU A 128 3.31 -18.85 7.71
C LEU A 128 4.26 -17.70 7.33
N LEU A 129 4.24 -16.61 8.09
CA LEU A 129 5.11 -15.45 7.89
C LEU A 129 6.56 -15.68 8.35
N ARG A 130 6.86 -16.84 8.97
CA ARG A 130 8.16 -17.19 9.55
C ARG A 130 8.58 -16.29 10.72
N GLU A 131 7.59 -15.80 11.45
CA GLU A 131 7.79 -14.96 12.62
C GLU A 131 7.23 -15.65 13.88
N ASN A 132 7.75 -15.25 15.05
CA ASN A 132 7.32 -15.82 16.32
C ASN A 132 6.45 -14.86 17.13
N ARG A 133 6.51 -13.58 16.83
CA ARG A 133 5.85 -12.52 17.59
C ARG A 133 5.16 -11.54 16.63
N LEU A 134 4.02 -11.02 17.05
CA LEU A 134 3.26 -10.04 16.28
C LEU A 134 4.04 -8.73 16.06
N GLU A 135 4.84 -8.31 17.04
CA GLU A 135 5.68 -7.13 16.94
C GLU A 135 6.75 -7.25 15.85
N ASP A 136 7.29 -8.47 15.68
CA ASP A 136 8.29 -8.74 14.64
C ASP A 136 7.63 -8.69 13.24
N VAL A 137 6.42 -9.26 13.09
CA VAL A 137 5.61 -9.13 11.86
C VAL A 137 5.34 -7.66 11.54
N ARG A 138 4.94 -6.87 12.53
CA ARG A 138 4.65 -5.44 12.37
C ARG A 138 5.87 -4.66 11.90
N ALA A 139 7.01 -4.88 12.59
CA ALA A 139 8.27 -4.23 12.22
C ALA A 139 8.70 -4.61 10.80
N GLN A 140 8.61 -5.90 10.45
CA GLN A 140 8.96 -6.40 9.13
C GLN A 140 8.04 -5.88 8.02
N ALA A 141 6.71 -5.87 8.24
CA ALA A 141 5.74 -5.32 7.29
C ALA A 141 5.99 -3.82 7.04
N LYS A 142 6.22 -3.05 8.12
CA LYS A 142 6.56 -1.63 8.02
C LYS A 142 7.87 -1.39 7.27
N ALA A 143 8.88 -2.21 7.52
CA ALA A 143 10.17 -2.16 6.81
C ALA A 143 9.99 -2.45 5.31
N LEU A 144 9.28 -3.51 4.96
CA LEU A 144 8.98 -3.88 3.57
C LEU A 144 8.19 -2.78 2.86
N TRP A 145 7.20 -2.20 3.52
CA TRP A 145 6.42 -1.09 2.95
C TRP A 145 7.33 0.12 2.65
N ASN A 146 8.13 0.56 3.63
CA ASN A 146 9.03 1.70 3.46
C ASN A 146 10.10 1.46 2.38
N ALA A 147 10.61 0.24 2.26
CA ALA A 147 11.59 -0.12 1.22
C ALA A 147 11.02 -0.04 -0.20
N ASN A 148 9.70 -0.21 -0.35
CA ASN A 148 9.01 -0.17 -1.64
C ASN A 148 8.33 1.18 -1.92
N TYR A 149 8.13 2.03 -0.92
CA TYR A 149 7.46 3.31 -1.11
C TYR A 149 8.38 4.33 -1.77
N CYS A 150 7.86 5.00 -2.79
CA CYS A 150 8.49 6.15 -3.42
C CYS A 150 7.41 7.08 -3.98
N ALA A 151 7.48 8.37 -3.66
CA ALA A 151 6.62 9.41 -4.20
C ALA A 151 7.42 10.72 -4.31
N ASP A 152 8.56 10.66 -5.02
CA ASP A 152 9.52 11.75 -5.11
C ASP A 152 9.30 12.71 -6.28
N GLY A 153 8.25 12.50 -7.06
CA GLY A 153 7.89 13.31 -8.23
C GLY A 153 8.51 12.83 -9.53
N ALA A 154 9.62 12.08 -9.49
CA ALA A 154 10.20 11.41 -10.65
C ALA A 154 9.75 9.95 -10.75
N VAL A 155 9.56 9.30 -9.58
CA VAL A 155 9.10 7.92 -9.47
C VAL A 155 7.93 7.86 -8.50
N THR A 156 6.91 7.10 -8.87
CA THR A 156 5.82 6.71 -7.97
C THR A 156 5.86 5.20 -7.79
N SER A 157 5.95 4.75 -6.54
CA SER A 157 5.84 3.35 -6.15
C SER A 157 5.04 3.29 -4.85
N VAL A 158 3.83 2.75 -4.91
CA VAL A 158 2.91 2.71 -3.79
C VAL A 158 2.43 1.29 -3.56
N LEU A 159 2.62 0.81 -2.34
CA LEU A 159 2.01 -0.40 -1.83
C LEU A 159 0.83 0.02 -0.96
N ALA A 160 -0.36 0.14 -1.56
CA ALA A 160 -1.55 0.55 -0.83
C ALA A 160 -2.28 -0.65 -0.25
N SER A 161 -2.77 -0.49 0.98
CA SER A 161 -3.51 -1.52 1.71
C SER A 161 -4.77 -0.96 2.34
N SER A 162 -5.82 -1.78 2.42
CA SER A 162 -7.07 -1.40 3.08
C SER A 162 -7.79 -2.58 3.71
N VAL A 163 -8.60 -2.26 4.72
CA VAL A 163 -9.51 -3.19 5.40
C VAL A 163 -10.93 -2.70 5.20
N TRP A 164 -11.80 -3.59 4.79
CA TRP A 164 -13.22 -3.35 4.54
C TRP A 164 -14.03 -4.21 5.50
N LEU A 165 -14.85 -3.58 6.33
CA LEU A 165 -15.66 -4.23 7.35
C LEU A 165 -17.15 -4.07 7.03
N ASP A 166 -17.94 -5.11 7.34
CA ASP A 166 -19.39 -4.97 7.41
C ASP A 166 -19.77 -4.00 8.54
N ASP A 167 -20.82 -3.19 8.35
CA ASP A 167 -21.24 -2.18 9.33
C ASP A 167 -21.86 -2.78 10.60
N GLY A 168 -22.23 -4.06 10.58
CA GLY A 168 -22.68 -4.83 11.75
C GLY A 168 -21.55 -5.43 12.58
N VAL A 169 -20.27 -5.23 12.20
CA VAL A 169 -19.11 -5.84 12.89
C VAL A 169 -18.53 -4.90 13.92
N ASP A 170 -18.38 -5.39 15.15
CA ASP A 170 -17.61 -4.72 16.19
C ASP A 170 -16.12 -4.77 15.89
N TYR A 171 -15.42 -3.67 16.11
CA TYR A 171 -13.96 -3.59 15.88
C TYR A 171 -13.23 -2.97 17.07
N VAL A 172 -11.96 -3.32 17.22
CA VAL A 172 -11.08 -2.73 18.20
C VAL A 172 -10.37 -1.52 17.60
N ARG A 173 -10.71 -0.33 18.06
CA ARG A 173 -10.13 0.95 17.56
C ARG A 173 -8.60 0.92 17.48
N LYS A 174 -7.95 0.43 18.52
CA LYS A 174 -6.49 0.32 18.58
C LYS A 174 -5.91 -0.54 17.44
N THR A 175 -6.62 -1.60 17.03
CA THR A 175 -6.19 -2.42 15.87
C THR A 175 -6.23 -1.60 14.59
N LEU A 176 -7.30 -0.85 14.34
CA LEU A 176 -7.40 0.00 13.16
C LEU A 176 -6.33 1.11 13.14
N ASP A 177 -6.06 1.72 14.29
CA ASP A 177 -5.01 2.73 14.43
C ASP A 177 -3.61 2.12 14.16
N THR A 178 -3.36 0.89 14.63
CA THR A 178 -2.13 0.14 14.32
C THR A 178 -2.01 -0.14 12.81
N LEU A 179 -3.10 -0.59 12.18
CA LEU A 179 -3.12 -0.84 10.74
C LEU A 179 -2.80 0.44 9.94
N ALA A 180 -3.34 1.57 10.33
CA ALA A 180 -3.07 2.85 9.69
C ALA A 180 -1.62 3.33 9.88
N GLN A 181 -1.05 3.17 11.08
CA GLN A 181 0.26 3.71 11.45
C GLN A 181 1.44 2.81 11.06
N ASP A 182 1.27 1.50 11.12
CA ASP A 182 2.37 0.55 10.95
C ASP A 182 2.29 -0.25 9.66
N TYR A 183 1.08 -0.39 9.07
CA TYR A 183 0.88 -1.08 7.78
C TYR A 183 0.46 -0.13 6.67
N TYR A 184 0.28 1.17 6.99
CA TYR A 184 -0.22 2.17 6.05
C TYR A 184 -1.52 1.73 5.36
N ALA A 185 -2.41 1.10 6.13
CA ALA A 185 -3.68 0.57 5.65
C ALA A 185 -4.86 1.42 6.13
N SER A 186 -5.69 1.87 5.21
CA SER A 186 -6.96 2.54 5.52
C SER A 186 -8.03 1.53 5.88
N SER A 187 -8.98 1.89 6.75
CA SER A 187 -10.07 1.02 7.19
C SER A 187 -11.41 1.68 6.96
N PHE A 188 -12.34 0.92 6.40
CA PHE A 188 -13.66 1.36 6.00
C PHE A 188 -14.74 0.43 6.60
N SER A 189 -15.94 0.98 6.83
CA SER A 189 -17.12 0.23 7.25
C SER A 189 -18.32 0.62 6.41
N GLY A 190 -19.12 -0.37 6.00
CA GLY A 190 -20.32 -0.16 5.20
C GLY A 190 -21.10 -1.45 4.98
N GLU A 191 -22.28 -1.35 4.40
CA GLU A 191 -23.15 -2.50 4.11
C GLU A 191 -22.51 -3.40 3.03
N MET A 192 -22.03 -4.59 3.45
CA MET A 192 -21.43 -5.56 2.54
C MET A 192 -22.43 -6.03 1.48
N GLY A 193 -21.98 -6.12 0.24
CA GLY A 193 -22.82 -6.49 -0.90
C GLY A 193 -23.65 -5.34 -1.49
N SER A 194 -23.73 -4.17 -0.84
CA SER A 194 -24.40 -3.02 -1.43
C SER A 194 -23.66 -2.46 -2.64
N ASP A 195 -24.38 -1.95 -3.64
CA ASP A 195 -23.80 -1.34 -4.83
C ASP A 195 -22.89 -0.16 -4.51
N SER A 196 -23.23 0.61 -3.49
CA SER A 196 -22.49 1.79 -3.07
C SER A 196 -21.16 1.44 -2.43
N TYR A 197 -21.11 0.42 -1.58
CA TYR A 197 -19.90 -0.03 -0.92
C TYR A 197 -18.97 -0.75 -1.91
N ASN A 198 -19.54 -1.54 -2.82
CA ASN A 198 -18.79 -2.15 -3.93
C ASN A 198 -18.14 -1.10 -4.84
N LYS A 199 -18.85 -0.01 -5.16
CA LYS A 199 -18.29 1.11 -5.92
C LYS A 199 -17.18 1.83 -5.15
N ALA A 200 -17.28 1.94 -3.83
CA ALA A 200 -16.22 2.50 -3.00
C ALA A 200 -14.92 1.68 -3.09
N LEU A 201 -15.03 0.33 -2.98
CA LEU A 201 -13.87 -0.56 -3.20
C LEU A 201 -13.27 -0.39 -4.60
N GLN A 202 -14.11 -0.39 -5.63
CA GLN A 202 -13.67 -0.25 -7.02
C GLN A 202 -12.98 1.10 -7.26
N SER A 203 -13.51 2.19 -6.70
CA SER A 203 -12.89 3.52 -6.77
C SER A 203 -11.55 3.55 -6.05
N TRP A 204 -11.49 3.01 -4.83
CA TRP A 204 -10.25 2.91 -4.07
C TRP A 204 -9.17 2.15 -4.84
N LEU A 205 -9.49 0.97 -5.39
CA LEU A 205 -8.55 0.17 -6.18
C LEU A 205 -8.05 0.94 -7.40
N ASN A 206 -8.95 1.63 -8.10
CA ASN A 206 -8.61 2.42 -9.27
C ASN A 206 -7.72 3.62 -8.92
N GLU A 207 -8.02 4.32 -7.83
CA GLU A 207 -7.22 5.45 -7.34
C GLU A 207 -5.82 5.01 -6.92
N GLN A 208 -5.72 3.92 -6.13
CA GLN A 208 -4.43 3.41 -5.65
C GLN A 208 -3.54 2.82 -6.77
N THR A 209 -4.08 2.63 -7.95
CA THR A 209 -3.35 2.12 -9.12
C THR A 209 -3.25 3.14 -10.25
N GLY A 210 -3.40 4.43 -9.94
CA GLY A 210 -3.26 5.50 -10.94
C GLY A 210 -4.26 5.41 -12.10
N GLY A 211 -5.42 4.80 -11.89
CA GLY A 211 -6.46 4.63 -12.91
C GLY A 211 -6.29 3.39 -13.81
N LEU A 212 -5.27 2.56 -13.58
CA LEU A 212 -4.96 1.41 -14.44
C LEU A 212 -5.92 0.24 -14.30
N LEU A 213 -6.59 0.09 -13.14
CA LEU A 213 -7.48 -1.04 -12.86
C LEU A 213 -8.97 -0.71 -13.04
N LYS A 214 -9.32 0.37 -13.73
CA LYS A 214 -10.72 0.82 -13.88
C LYS A 214 -11.65 -0.28 -14.38
N ASP A 215 -11.25 -0.97 -15.44
CA ASP A 215 -12.09 -2.01 -16.05
C ASP A 215 -12.04 -3.31 -15.25
N GLN A 216 -10.87 -3.70 -14.74
CA GLN A 216 -10.69 -4.91 -13.96
C GLN A 216 -11.36 -4.82 -12.58
N ALA A 217 -11.29 -3.67 -11.92
CA ALA A 217 -11.92 -3.44 -10.63
C ALA A 217 -13.46 -3.49 -10.72
N SER A 218 -14.05 -3.15 -11.86
CA SER A 218 -15.52 -3.14 -12.04
C SER A 218 -16.19 -4.50 -11.80
N GLY A 219 -15.43 -5.59 -11.91
CA GLY A 219 -15.92 -6.96 -11.64
C GLY A 219 -15.74 -7.42 -10.19
N LEU A 220 -15.11 -6.61 -9.33
CA LEU A 220 -14.88 -6.95 -7.93
C LEU A 220 -16.06 -6.44 -7.09
N ALA A 221 -16.62 -7.32 -6.27
CA ALA A 221 -17.71 -7.00 -5.38
C ALA A 221 -17.65 -7.85 -4.11
N PHE A 222 -18.04 -7.27 -2.99
CA PHE A 222 -18.34 -8.03 -1.79
C PHE A 222 -19.68 -8.73 -1.94
N THR A 223 -19.84 -9.85 -1.27
CA THR A 223 -21.16 -10.48 -1.10
C THR A 223 -21.75 -10.09 0.26
N PRO A 224 -23.09 -10.19 0.44
CA PRO A 224 -23.71 -9.88 1.73
C PRO A 224 -23.21 -10.74 2.90
N GLU A 225 -22.60 -11.89 2.62
CA GLU A 225 -22.04 -12.78 3.63
C GLU A 225 -20.57 -12.42 3.99
N THR A 226 -19.97 -11.45 3.28
CA THR A 226 -18.63 -10.98 3.59
C THR A 226 -18.64 -10.21 4.91
N VAL A 227 -17.82 -10.62 5.86
CA VAL A 227 -17.67 -9.96 7.16
C VAL A 227 -16.52 -8.96 7.14
N MET A 228 -15.41 -9.37 6.50
CA MET A 228 -14.20 -8.56 6.36
C MET A 228 -13.49 -8.91 5.04
N ALA A 229 -12.91 -7.91 4.40
CA ALA A 229 -12.00 -8.10 3.28
C ALA A 229 -10.73 -7.26 3.44
N LEU A 230 -9.62 -7.79 2.96
CA LEU A 230 -8.33 -7.11 2.88
C LEU A 230 -8.00 -6.88 1.40
N ALA A 231 -7.70 -5.65 1.05
CA ALA A 231 -7.27 -5.32 -0.31
C ALA A 231 -5.87 -4.72 -0.28
N THR A 232 -5.00 -5.19 -1.18
CA THR A 232 -3.65 -4.68 -1.34
C THR A 232 -3.34 -4.49 -2.82
N THR A 233 -2.70 -3.39 -3.16
CA THR A 233 -2.27 -3.06 -4.53
C THR A 233 -0.80 -2.69 -4.55
N ILE A 234 -0.14 -2.89 -5.69
CA ILE A 234 1.18 -2.33 -5.98
C ILE A 234 1.04 -1.54 -7.27
N TYR A 235 1.48 -0.28 -7.22
CA TYR A 235 1.55 0.62 -8.36
C TYR A 235 2.98 1.15 -8.52
N TYR A 236 3.50 1.11 -9.77
CA TYR A 236 4.81 1.63 -10.16
C TYR A 236 4.68 2.55 -11.36
#